data_8df386e99daf09dc68f644c6c3a74ca8
#
_entry.id   8df386e99daf09dc68f644c6c3a74ca8
#
_cell.length_a   1.000
_cell.length_b   1.000
_cell.length_c   1.000
_cell.angle_alpha   90.00
_cell.angle_beta   90.00
_cell.angle_gamma   90.00
#
_symmetry.space_group_name_H-M   'P 1'
#
loop_
_entity.id
_entity.type
_entity.pdbx_description
1 polymer ?
#
loop_
_entity_poly.entity_id
_entity_poly.type
_entity_poly.pdbx_seq_one_letter_code
_entity_poly.pdbx_strand_id
1 'polypeptide(L)'
;MGILRVIAELDLQDSWLAAGTLRNYVWNVLSGKAGLAQASDLDVVFYDVNVSYDETLALQQDLQQRYPAYQWEIKNQVYMHSHSPNTLPYQNARDAVSKYPERCTAIAARLNNDELELFLPYGDDDIVNFVVQPTPHFLEDKKRMQVYRERLAKKDWQKKWPNLQLFDE
;
A
#
# COMPACT_ATOMS: atom_id res chain seq x y z
N MET A 1 -13.90 -8.30 -1.48
CA MET A 1 -15.02 -7.32 -1.64
C MET A 1 -15.51 -6.78 -0.29
N GLY A 2 -15.65 -7.60 0.77
CA GLY A 2 -16.10 -7.12 2.09
C GLY A 2 -15.24 -5.99 2.67
N ILE A 3 -13.92 -6.12 2.61
CA ILE A 3 -12.99 -5.09 3.11
C ILE A 3 -13.17 -3.78 2.35
N LEU A 4 -13.29 -3.83 1.02
CA LEU A 4 -13.50 -2.63 0.20
C LEU A 4 -14.82 -1.92 0.53
N ARG A 5 -15.86 -2.67 0.89
CA ARG A 5 -17.14 -2.10 1.36
C ARG A 5 -16.97 -1.40 2.70
N VAL A 6 -16.27 -2.01 3.64
CA VAL A 6 -15.96 -1.38 4.93
C VAL A 6 -15.23 -0.04 4.71
N ILE A 7 -14.23 -0.01 3.84
CA ILE A 7 -13.49 1.22 3.53
C ILE A 7 -14.41 2.26 2.88
N ALA A 8 -15.27 1.86 1.94
CA ALA A 8 -16.22 2.77 1.29
C ALA A 8 -17.22 3.38 2.30
N GLU A 9 -17.68 2.57 3.27
CA GLU A 9 -18.60 3.01 4.33
C GLU A 9 -17.97 4.00 5.31
N LEU A 10 -16.65 4.07 5.41
CA LEU A 10 -15.96 5.07 6.22
C LEU A 10 -16.12 6.50 5.68
N ASP A 11 -16.49 6.63 4.42
CA ASP A 11 -16.70 7.92 3.73
C ASP A 11 -15.50 8.87 3.87
N LEU A 12 -14.29 8.30 3.84
CA LEU A 12 -13.06 9.08 3.87
C LEU A 12 -12.76 9.66 2.48
N GLN A 13 -12.25 10.88 2.46
CA GLN A 13 -11.87 11.54 1.22
C GLN A 13 -10.70 10.80 0.56
N ASP A 14 -10.87 10.45 -0.72
CA ASP A 14 -9.84 9.82 -1.56
C ASP A 14 -9.22 8.57 -0.92
N SER A 15 -10.05 7.65 -0.43
CA SER A 15 -9.62 6.44 0.29
C SER A 15 -9.44 5.25 -0.63
N TRP A 16 -8.41 4.45 -0.34
CA TRP A 16 -8.02 3.25 -1.08
C TRP A 16 -7.51 2.16 -0.15
N LEU A 17 -7.75 0.90 -0.52
CA LEU A 17 -6.94 -0.21 -0.04
C LEU A 17 -5.69 -0.27 -0.91
N ALA A 18 -4.49 -0.31 -0.32
CA ALA A 18 -3.27 -0.07 -1.08
C ALA A 18 -2.11 -1.00 -0.69
N ALA A 19 -1.03 -0.85 -1.43
CA ALA A 19 0.30 -1.33 -1.09
C ALA A 19 0.39 -2.82 -0.75
N GLY A 20 0.99 -3.12 0.40
CA GLY A 20 1.30 -4.48 0.83
C GLY A 20 0.10 -5.41 0.91
N THR A 21 -1.07 -4.91 1.26
CA THR A 21 -2.31 -5.72 1.30
C THR A 21 -2.62 -6.34 -0.06
N LEU A 22 -2.66 -5.52 -1.11
CA LEU A 22 -2.98 -5.98 -2.46
C LEU A 22 -1.86 -6.82 -3.06
N ARG A 23 -0.62 -6.37 -2.92
CA ARG A 23 0.56 -7.09 -3.41
C ARG A 23 0.61 -8.50 -2.83
N ASN A 24 0.53 -8.61 -1.52
CA ASN A 24 0.60 -9.91 -0.83
C ASN A 24 -0.58 -10.80 -1.18
N TYR A 25 -1.78 -10.22 -1.34
CA TYR A 25 -2.95 -10.95 -1.80
C TYR A 25 -2.70 -11.63 -3.14
N VAL A 26 -2.20 -10.87 -4.12
CA VAL A 26 -1.94 -11.40 -5.47
C VAL A 26 -0.86 -12.48 -5.42
N TRP A 27 0.26 -12.22 -4.74
CA TRP A 27 1.34 -13.19 -4.62
C TRP A 27 0.91 -14.48 -3.91
N ASN A 28 0.07 -14.39 -2.90
CA ASN A 28 -0.49 -15.55 -2.24
C ASN A 28 -1.36 -16.38 -3.18
N VAL A 29 -2.28 -15.74 -3.88
CA VAL A 29 -3.17 -16.42 -4.84
C VAL A 29 -2.37 -17.10 -5.95
N LEU A 30 -1.40 -16.39 -6.54
CA LEU A 30 -0.53 -16.95 -7.60
C LEU A 30 0.38 -18.07 -7.09
N SER A 31 0.64 -18.13 -5.80
CA SER A 31 1.43 -19.19 -5.15
C SER A 31 0.56 -20.35 -4.60
N GLY A 32 -0.75 -20.35 -4.90
CA GLY A 32 -1.69 -21.37 -4.42
C GLY A 32 -2.02 -21.26 -2.93
N LYS A 33 -1.79 -20.13 -2.31
CA LYS A 33 -2.10 -19.85 -0.90
C LYS A 33 -3.40 -19.04 -0.79
N ALA A 34 -3.99 -19.01 0.43
CA ALA A 34 -5.09 -18.10 0.71
C ALA A 34 -4.66 -16.64 0.49
N GLY A 35 -5.50 -15.86 -0.20
CA GLY A 35 -5.18 -14.46 -0.54
C GLY A 35 -5.00 -13.59 0.69
N LEU A 36 -5.96 -13.66 1.63
CA LEU A 36 -5.85 -13.01 2.94
C LEU A 36 -5.83 -14.05 4.04
N ALA A 37 -4.85 -13.97 4.93
CA ALA A 37 -4.80 -14.72 6.17
C ALA A 37 -5.41 -13.90 7.31
N GLN A 38 -5.80 -14.57 8.40
CA GLN A 38 -6.11 -13.89 9.64
C GLN A 38 -4.88 -13.08 10.10
N ALA A 39 -5.13 -11.92 10.69
CA ALA A 39 -4.09 -10.97 11.13
C ALA A 39 -3.24 -10.40 9.99
N SER A 40 -3.71 -10.45 8.73
CA SER A 40 -3.08 -9.70 7.65
C SER A 40 -3.17 -8.21 7.91
N ASP A 41 -2.08 -7.49 7.59
CA ASP A 41 -2.07 -6.04 7.61
C ASP A 41 -2.94 -5.50 6.48
N LEU A 42 -3.84 -4.58 6.79
CA LEU A 42 -4.68 -3.88 5.81
C LEU A 42 -4.23 -2.43 5.71
N ASP A 43 -3.57 -2.11 4.63
CA ASP A 43 -3.08 -0.76 4.34
C ASP A 43 -4.18 0.09 3.72
N VAL A 44 -4.82 0.91 4.52
CA VAL A 44 -5.83 1.88 4.06
C VAL A 44 -5.19 3.26 4.00
N VAL A 45 -5.20 3.85 2.82
CA VAL A 45 -4.70 5.20 2.59
C VAL A 45 -5.84 6.13 2.21
N PHE A 46 -5.74 7.37 2.60
CA PHE A 46 -6.68 8.43 2.22
C PHE A 46 -5.96 9.77 2.18
N TYR A 47 -6.62 10.79 1.66
CA TYR A 47 -6.04 12.13 1.57
C TYR A 47 -7.07 13.17 1.96
N ASP A 48 -6.94 13.74 3.16
CA ASP A 48 -7.83 14.80 3.65
C ASP A 48 -7.05 15.77 4.54
N VAL A 49 -6.93 17.01 4.07
CA VAL A 49 -6.22 18.08 4.78
C VAL A 49 -6.93 18.52 6.07
N ASN A 50 -8.21 18.18 6.23
CA ASN A 50 -9.02 18.53 7.38
C ASN A 50 -9.03 17.46 8.48
N VAL A 51 -8.40 16.31 8.25
CA VAL A 51 -8.30 15.23 9.23
C VAL A 51 -6.90 15.21 9.83
N SER A 52 -6.82 15.37 11.15
CA SER A 52 -5.55 15.37 11.87
C SER A 52 -4.95 13.97 12.01
N TYR A 53 -3.69 13.93 12.43
CA TYR A 53 -3.01 12.68 12.77
C TYR A 53 -3.72 11.95 13.92
N ASP A 54 -4.12 12.67 14.97
CA ASP A 54 -4.81 12.08 16.12
C ASP A 54 -6.19 11.53 15.76
N GLU A 55 -6.93 12.22 14.91
CA GLU A 55 -8.22 11.74 14.38
C GLU A 55 -8.03 10.46 13.55
N THR A 56 -6.96 10.37 12.78
CA THR A 56 -6.61 9.17 12.02
C THR A 56 -6.30 7.99 12.94
N LEU A 57 -5.55 8.19 14.01
CA LEU A 57 -5.28 7.14 15.01
C LEU A 57 -6.56 6.68 15.71
N ALA A 58 -7.46 7.58 16.07
CA ALA A 58 -8.75 7.25 16.67
C ALA A 58 -9.60 6.39 15.74
N LEU A 59 -9.62 6.72 14.44
CA LEU A 59 -10.31 5.95 13.43
C LEU A 59 -9.73 4.54 13.29
N GLN A 60 -8.41 4.41 13.28
CA GLN A 60 -7.74 3.11 13.23
C GLN A 60 -8.10 2.24 14.44
N GLN A 61 -8.12 2.81 15.64
CA GLN A 61 -8.51 2.11 16.86
C GLN A 61 -9.97 1.65 16.82
N ASP A 62 -10.88 2.48 16.33
CA ASP A 62 -12.29 2.14 16.16
C ASP A 62 -12.47 0.96 15.19
N LEU A 63 -11.80 0.99 14.05
CA LEU A 63 -11.84 -0.11 13.08
C LEU A 63 -11.25 -1.40 13.65
N GLN A 64 -10.16 -1.31 14.39
CA GLN A 64 -9.54 -2.47 15.03
C GLN A 64 -10.47 -3.13 16.04
N GLN A 65 -11.30 -2.36 16.74
CA GLN A 65 -12.30 -2.89 17.66
C GLN A 65 -13.50 -3.51 16.95
N ARG A 66 -13.97 -2.87 15.88
CA ARG A 66 -15.12 -3.36 15.10
C ARG A 66 -14.81 -4.57 14.24
N TYR A 67 -13.60 -4.65 13.70
CA TYR A 67 -13.16 -5.70 12.79
C TYR A 67 -11.81 -6.29 13.22
N PRO A 68 -11.78 -7.04 14.34
CA PRO A 68 -10.52 -7.50 14.95
C PRO A 68 -9.81 -8.62 14.19
N ALA A 69 -10.43 -9.18 13.16
CA ALA A 69 -9.84 -10.26 12.37
C ALA A 69 -8.60 -9.82 11.55
N TYR A 70 -8.45 -8.52 11.32
CA TYR A 70 -7.36 -7.93 10.55
C TYR A 70 -6.58 -6.91 11.38
N GLN A 71 -5.38 -6.57 10.92
CA GLN A 71 -4.57 -5.49 11.46
C GLN A 71 -4.78 -4.25 10.59
N TRP A 72 -5.54 -3.29 11.07
CA TRP A 72 -5.83 -2.07 10.31
C TRP A 72 -4.72 -1.06 10.46
N GLU A 73 -4.14 -0.64 9.35
CA GLU A 73 -3.21 0.47 9.25
C GLU A 73 -3.83 1.56 8.39
N ILE A 74 -4.29 2.64 9.03
CA ILE A 74 -4.95 3.75 8.34
C ILE A 74 -4.03 4.95 8.36
N LYS A 75 -3.71 5.49 7.19
CA LYS A 75 -2.74 6.58 7.06
C LYS A 75 -3.25 7.66 6.12
N ASN A 76 -3.31 8.88 6.66
CA ASN A 76 -3.57 10.07 5.86
C ASN A 76 -2.31 10.47 5.11
N GLN A 77 -2.34 10.43 3.78
CA GLN A 77 -1.17 10.67 2.95
C GLN A 77 -0.70 12.13 2.96
N VAL A 78 -1.51 13.05 3.48
CA VAL A 78 -1.10 14.46 3.72
C VAL A 78 0.19 14.54 4.52
N TYR A 79 0.39 13.63 5.48
CA TYR A 79 1.53 13.66 6.41
C TYR A 79 2.67 12.70 6.03
N MET A 80 2.48 11.83 5.05
CA MET A 80 3.37 10.69 4.83
C MET A 80 4.64 11.01 4.03
N HIS A 81 4.69 12.12 3.32
CA HIS A 81 5.89 12.52 2.54
C HIS A 81 7.13 12.69 3.41
N SER A 82 6.98 13.02 4.69
CA SER A 82 8.10 13.18 5.62
C SER A 82 8.85 11.88 5.91
N HIS A 83 8.25 10.72 5.62
CA HIS A 83 8.88 9.41 5.76
C HIS A 83 9.73 9.00 4.54
N SER A 84 9.73 9.79 3.48
CA SER A 84 10.50 9.56 2.27
C SER A 84 11.51 10.70 2.05
N PRO A 85 12.82 10.40 1.91
CA PRO A 85 13.84 11.43 1.75
C PRO A 85 13.56 12.36 0.58
N ASN A 86 13.79 13.65 0.76
CA ASN A 86 13.71 14.67 -0.29
C ASN A 86 12.38 14.65 -1.08
N THR A 87 11.29 14.31 -0.41
CA THR A 87 9.97 14.18 -1.02
C THR A 87 9.09 15.37 -0.63
N LEU A 88 8.53 16.04 -1.63
CA LEU A 88 7.55 17.12 -1.44
C LEU A 88 6.22 16.55 -0.95
N PRO A 89 5.37 17.37 -0.29
CA PRO A 89 4.03 16.96 0.07
C PRO A 89 3.25 16.39 -1.14
N TYR A 90 2.56 15.29 -0.93
CA TYR A 90 1.74 14.67 -1.97
C TYR A 90 0.52 15.52 -2.30
N GLN A 91 0.03 15.44 -3.52
CA GLN A 91 -1.13 16.19 -4.00
C GLN A 91 -2.46 15.48 -3.72
N ASN A 92 -2.44 14.15 -3.67
CA ASN A 92 -3.59 13.28 -3.44
C ASN A 92 -3.11 11.86 -3.11
N ALA A 93 -4.03 10.94 -2.85
CA ALA A 93 -3.67 9.56 -2.53
C ALA A 93 -2.97 8.84 -3.70
N ARG A 94 -3.41 9.04 -4.94
CA ARG A 94 -2.77 8.44 -6.13
C ARG A 94 -1.33 8.92 -6.30
N ASP A 95 -1.08 10.22 -6.11
CA ASP A 95 0.28 10.77 -6.15
C ASP A 95 1.18 10.08 -5.11
N ALA A 96 0.70 9.92 -3.89
CA ALA A 96 1.43 9.21 -2.84
C ALA A 96 1.72 7.75 -3.20
N VAL A 97 0.73 7.00 -3.64
CA VAL A 97 0.87 5.59 -4.02
C VAL A 97 1.88 5.42 -5.16
N SER A 98 1.85 6.28 -6.17
CA SER A 98 2.78 6.24 -7.31
C SER A 98 4.24 6.45 -6.92
N LYS A 99 4.49 7.00 -5.73
CA LYS A 99 5.82 7.32 -5.18
C LYS A 99 6.27 6.37 -4.06
N TYR A 100 5.61 5.24 -3.91
CA TYR A 100 6.05 4.20 -2.98
C TYR A 100 7.38 3.57 -3.44
N PRO A 101 8.10 2.86 -2.56
CA PRO A 101 9.43 2.37 -2.89
C PRO A 101 9.47 1.40 -4.07
N GLU A 102 8.57 0.42 -4.10
CA GLU A 102 8.55 -0.63 -5.12
C GLU A 102 7.36 -0.47 -6.08
N ARG A 103 7.58 -0.72 -7.36
CA ARG A 103 6.51 -0.67 -8.38
C ARG A 103 5.36 -1.64 -8.07
N CYS A 104 5.68 -2.85 -7.61
CA CYS A 104 4.67 -3.84 -7.21
C CYS A 104 3.86 -3.44 -5.95
N THR A 105 4.36 -2.50 -5.17
CA THR A 105 3.69 -1.92 -3.98
C THR A 105 2.89 -0.66 -4.33
N ALA A 106 3.21 0.01 -5.43
CA ALA A 106 2.56 1.22 -5.90
C ALA A 106 1.24 0.91 -6.61
N ILE A 107 0.33 0.26 -5.90
CA ILE A 107 -0.98 -0.19 -6.39
C ILE A 107 -2.06 0.09 -5.37
N ALA A 108 -3.28 0.33 -5.84
CA ALA A 108 -4.43 0.60 -4.97
C ALA A 108 -5.74 0.12 -5.60
N ALA A 109 -6.72 -0.16 -4.75
CA ALA A 109 -8.07 -0.56 -5.15
C ALA A 109 -9.12 0.10 -4.26
N ARG A 110 -10.27 0.41 -4.82
CA ARG A 110 -11.44 0.89 -4.07
C ARG A 110 -12.74 0.48 -4.73
N LEU A 111 -13.84 0.61 -4.02
CA LEU A 111 -15.17 0.62 -4.60
C LEU A 111 -15.60 2.07 -4.86
N ASN A 112 -16.00 2.34 -6.07
CA ASN A 112 -16.59 3.60 -6.48
C ASN A 112 -17.98 3.32 -7.05
N ASN A 113 -19.05 3.72 -6.36
CA ASN A 113 -20.42 3.39 -6.72
C ASN A 113 -20.64 1.87 -6.93
N ASP A 114 -20.15 1.06 -6.00
CA ASP A 114 -20.18 -0.41 -6.05
C ASP A 114 -19.37 -1.06 -7.20
N GLU A 115 -18.64 -0.28 -7.98
CA GLU A 115 -17.74 -0.78 -9.01
C GLU A 115 -16.29 -0.79 -8.52
N LEU A 116 -15.57 -1.87 -8.83
CA LEU A 116 -14.15 -1.99 -8.50
C LEU A 116 -13.32 -1.03 -9.37
N GLU A 117 -12.60 -0.14 -8.73
CA GLU A 117 -11.62 0.75 -9.36
C GLU A 117 -10.21 0.35 -8.94
N LEU A 118 -9.33 0.14 -9.90
CA LEU A 118 -7.90 -0.17 -9.68
C LEU A 118 -7.05 1.02 -10.10
N PHE A 119 -6.01 1.29 -9.31
CA PHE A 119 -4.96 2.23 -9.64
C PHE A 119 -3.64 1.49 -9.77
N LEU A 120 -3.15 1.37 -11.01
CA LEU A 120 -1.95 0.62 -11.38
C LEU A 120 -1.04 1.52 -12.22
N PRO A 121 -0.35 2.50 -11.61
CA PRO A 121 0.43 3.51 -12.36
C PRO A 121 1.57 2.91 -13.19
N TYR A 122 2.05 1.73 -12.83
CA TYR A 122 3.13 1.01 -13.52
C TYR A 122 2.66 -0.30 -14.14
N GLY A 123 1.34 -0.47 -14.32
CA GLY A 123 0.76 -1.72 -14.79
C GLY A 123 0.80 -2.83 -13.75
N ASP A 124 0.53 -4.05 -14.20
CA ASP A 124 0.47 -5.25 -13.36
C ASP A 124 1.60 -6.27 -13.63
N ASP A 125 2.44 -6.03 -14.62
CA ASP A 125 3.49 -6.98 -15.03
C ASP A 125 4.43 -7.35 -13.88
N ASP A 126 4.87 -6.39 -13.10
CA ASP A 126 5.79 -6.63 -11.99
C ASP A 126 5.16 -7.56 -10.94
N ILE A 127 3.91 -7.30 -10.57
CA ILE A 127 3.25 -8.07 -9.52
C ILE A 127 2.93 -9.50 -9.98
N VAL A 128 2.43 -9.67 -11.19
CA VAL A 128 2.08 -11.02 -11.72
C VAL A 128 3.31 -11.86 -12.04
N ASN A 129 4.44 -11.24 -12.33
CA ASN A 129 5.71 -11.92 -12.62
C ASN A 129 6.67 -11.98 -11.43
N PHE A 130 6.22 -11.64 -10.23
CA PHE A 130 7.04 -11.64 -9.01
C PHE A 130 8.31 -10.79 -9.13
N VAL A 131 8.20 -9.62 -9.73
CA VAL A 131 9.31 -8.66 -9.88
C VAL A 131 9.19 -7.57 -8.84
N VAL A 132 10.29 -7.30 -8.16
CA VAL A 132 10.46 -6.18 -7.22
C VAL A 132 11.52 -5.26 -7.78
N GLN A 133 11.12 -4.06 -8.17
CA GLN A 133 12.03 -3.02 -8.65
C GLN A 133 11.58 -1.65 -8.15
N PRO A 134 12.51 -0.69 -8.07
CA PRO A 134 12.18 0.62 -7.51
C PRO A 134 11.28 1.42 -8.45
N THR A 135 10.44 2.29 -7.86
CA THR A 135 9.67 3.27 -8.63
C THR A 135 10.57 4.34 -9.23
N PRO A 136 10.13 5.04 -10.28
CA PRO A 136 10.89 6.17 -10.84
C PRO A 136 11.23 7.23 -9.78
N HIS A 137 10.31 7.53 -8.87
CA HIS A 137 10.54 8.46 -7.78
C HIS A 137 11.72 8.06 -6.88
N PHE A 138 11.88 6.77 -6.61
CA PHE A 138 13.00 6.27 -5.82
C PHE A 138 14.31 6.27 -6.60
N LEU A 139 14.28 5.92 -7.89
CA LEU A 139 15.46 5.93 -8.76
C LEU A 139 16.12 7.30 -8.90
N GLU A 140 15.36 8.38 -8.78
CA GLU A 140 15.83 9.76 -8.94
C GLU A 140 16.71 10.25 -7.78
N ASP A 141 16.72 9.57 -6.63
CA ASP A 141 17.38 10.07 -5.42
C ASP A 141 18.14 8.97 -4.69
N LYS A 142 19.43 9.21 -4.44
CA LYS A 142 20.32 8.23 -3.78
C LYS A 142 19.87 7.86 -2.37
N LYS A 143 19.31 8.82 -1.61
CA LYS A 143 18.83 8.55 -0.24
C LYS A 143 17.54 7.70 -0.26
N ARG A 144 16.67 7.95 -1.23
CA ARG A 144 15.48 7.10 -1.44
C ARG A 144 15.89 5.69 -1.82
N MET A 145 16.88 5.53 -2.71
CA MET A 145 17.40 4.22 -3.09
C MET A 145 18.06 3.49 -1.91
N GLN A 146 18.69 4.21 -1.01
CA GLN A 146 19.19 3.61 0.24
C GLN A 146 18.02 3.04 1.06
N VAL A 147 16.94 3.79 1.22
CA VAL A 147 15.72 3.32 1.91
C VAL A 147 15.15 2.06 1.23
N TYR A 148 15.07 2.06 -0.11
CA TYR A 148 14.62 0.91 -0.88
C TYR A 148 15.45 -0.35 -0.58
N ARG A 149 16.78 -0.24 -0.61
CA ARG A 149 17.70 -1.36 -0.33
C ARG A 149 17.55 -1.88 1.11
N GLU A 150 17.44 -0.97 2.07
CA GLU A 150 17.23 -1.30 3.49
C GLU A 150 15.90 -2.04 3.69
N ARG A 151 14.84 -1.64 2.99
CA ARG A 151 13.54 -2.32 3.02
C ARG A 151 13.67 -3.75 2.48
N LEU A 152 14.30 -3.94 1.33
CA LEU A 152 14.51 -5.28 0.75
C LEU A 152 15.30 -6.20 1.70
N ALA A 153 16.31 -5.67 2.38
CA ALA A 153 17.10 -6.42 3.35
C ALA A 153 16.28 -6.87 4.58
N LYS A 154 15.31 -6.05 5.01
CA LYS A 154 14.48 -6.33 6.20
C LYS A 154 13.29 -7.24 5.90
N LYS A 155 12.74 -7.18 4.70
CA LYS A 155 11.42 -7.75 4.37
C LYS A 155 11.44 -9.22 3.97
N ASP A 156 12.36 -10.01 4.16
CA ASP A 156 12.36 -11.49 3.96
C ASP A 156 11.30 -12.04 2.97
N TRP A 157 10.92 -11.28 1.95
CA TRP A 157 9.85 -11.64 1.02
C TRP A 157 10.14 -12.93 0.26
N GLN A 158 11.39 -13.18 -0.08
CA GLN A 158 11.80 -14.39 -0.81
C GLN A 158 11.60 -15.67 0.01
N LYS A 159 11.53 -15.60 1.33
CA LYS A 159 11.16 -16.73 2.18
C LYS A 159 9.69 -17.12 2.01
N LYS A 160 8.82 -16.14 1.86
CA LYS A 160 7.38 -16.35 1.64
C LYS A 160 7.05 -16.66 0.19
N TRP A 161 7.75 -16.01 -0.73
CA TRP A 161 7.55 -16.12 -2.18
C TRP A 161 8.91 -16.35 -2.88
N PRO A 162 9.36 -17.61 -2.99
CA PRO A 162 10.71 -17.93 -3.51
C PRO A 162 10.95 -17.51 -4.96
N ASN A 163 9.87 -17.30 -5.73
CA ASN A 163 9.97 -16.90 -7.14
C ASN A 163 10.26 -15.41 -7.34
N LEU A 164 10.32 -14.61 -6.25
CA LEU A 164 10.59 -13.19 -6.35
C LEU A 164 11.96 -12.90 -6.93
N GLN A 165 11.98 -11.98 -7.87
CA GLN A 165 13.19 -11.42 -8.48
C GLN A 165 13.37 -9.99 -7.96
N LEU A 166 14.45 -9.76 -7.23
CA LEU A 166 14.74 -8.46 -6.61
C LEU A 166 15.74 -7.70 -7.49
N PHE A 167 15.37 -6.52 -7.94
CA PHE A 167 16.22 -5.64 -8.73
C PHE A 167 16.62 -4.41 -7.91
N ASP A 168 17.86 -3.99 -8.04
CA ASP A 168 18.45 -2.86 -7.32
C ASP A 168 18.48 -1.57 -8.17
N GLU A 169 18.08 -1.67 -9.42
CA GLU A 169 18.06 -0.57 -10.39
C GLU A 169 16.73 -0.54 -11.18
#